data_53c2790c1f792f8a4ef80f7104b60cd2
#
_entry.id   53c2790c1f792f8a4ef80f7104b60cd2
#
_cell.length_a   1.000
_cell.length_b   1.000
_cell.length_c   1.000
_cell.angle_alpha   90.00
_cell.angle_beta   90.00
_cell.angle_gamma   90.00
#
_symmetry.space_group_name_H-M   'P 1'
#
loop_
_entity.id
_entity.type
_entity.pdbx_description
1 polymer ?
#
loop_
_entity_poly.entity_id
_entity_poly.type
_entity_poly.pdbx_seq_one_letter_code
_entity_poly.pdbx_strand_id
1 'polypeptide(L)' 'MTDQQIFDRVVTIIQERKGEDFIVTENLSLKDDLDADSVDLMEFVLTIEDEFGIAISDEEIDNLHSVADVLAVIKNKI' A
#
# COMPACT_ATOMS: atom_id res chain seq x y z
N MET A 1 -5.26 9.58 -12.04
CA MET A 1 -4.28 8.52 -12.35
C MET A 1 -5.00 7.28 -12.88
N THR A 2 -4.35 6.55 -13.78
CA THR A 2 -4.88 5.26 -14.23
C THR A 2 -4.61 4.19 -13.17
N ASP A 3 -5.31 3.06 -13.27
CA ASP A 3 -5.09 1.94 -12.36
C ASP A 3 -3.63 1.47 -12.41
N GLN A 4 -3.05 1.43 -13.59
CA GLN A 4 -1.65 1.02 -13.75
C GLN A 4 -0.69 2.00 -13.06
N GLN A 5 -0.95 3.30 -13.17
CA GLN A 5 -0.13 4.31 -12.52
C GLN A 5 -0.21 4.19 -11.00
N ILE A 6 -1.40 3.93 -10.46
CA ILE A 6 -1.58 3.74 -9.02
C ILE A 6 -0.82 2.50 -8.57
N PHE A 7 -0.95 1.40 -9.29
CA PHE A 7 -0.24 0.16 -8.98
C PHE A 7 1.27 0.36 -9.02
N ASP A 8 1.78 1.02 -10.05
CA ASP A 8 3.22 1.28 -10.20
C ASP A 8 3.76 2.11 -9.04
N ARG A 9 3.01 3.09 -8.56
CA ARG A 9 3.41 3.90 -7.40
C ARG A 9 3.47 3.07 -6.12
N VAL A 10 2.48 2.22 -5.90
CA VAL A 10 2.45 1.32 -4.73
C VAL A 10 3.62 0.35 -4.81
N VAL A 11 3.91 -0.21 -5.97
CA VAL A 11 5.06 -1.09 -6.17
C VAL A 11 6.36 -0.38 -5.79
N THR A 12 6.54 0.84 -6.27
CA THR A 12 7.74 1.64 -5.97
C THR A 12 7.90 1.84 -4.46
N ILE A 13 6.82 2.20 -3.78
CA ILE A 13 6.84 2.41 -2.33
C ILE A 13 7.25 1.13 -1.60
N ILE A 14 6.69 0.00 -1.99
CA ILE A 14 7.02 -1.29 -1.38
C ILE A 14 8.49 -1.66 -1.65
N GLN A 15 8.95 -1.47 -2.88
CA GLN A 15 10.32 -1.80 -3.25
C GLN A 15 11.35 -0.92 -2.56
N GLU A 16 11.02 0.31 -2.23
CA GLU A 16 11.88 1.18 -1.44
C GLU A 16 12.14 0.61 -0.05
N ARG A 17 11.18 -0.16 0.48
CA ARG A 17 11.28 -0.78 1.81
C ARG A 17 11.90 -2.18 1.75
N LYS A 18 11.67 -2.93 0.68
CA LYS A 18 12.03 -4.35 0.57
C LYS A 18 13.13 -4.64 -0.44
N GLY A 19 13.46 -3.69 -1.31
CA GLY A 19 14.45 -3.87 -2.36
C GLY A 19 13.82 -3.95 -3.74
N GLU A 20 14.59 -3.59 -4.76
CA GLU A 20 14.11 -3.52 -6.13
C GLU A 20 13.72 -4.88 -6.72
N ASP A 21 14.31 -5.96 -6.20
CA ASP A 21 14.05 -7.31 -6.67
C ASP A 21 12.77 -7.92 -6.07
N PHE A 22 12.14 -7.23 -5.13
CA PHE A 22 10.94 -7.73 -4.49
C PHE A 22 9.77 -7.68 -5.46
N ILE A 23 9.12 -8.84 -5.68
CA ILE A 23 8.00 -8.94 -6.62
C ILE A 23 6.71 -8.58 -5.91
N VAL A 24 5.99 -7.59 -6.46
CA VAL A 24 4.72 -7.12 -5.91
C VAL A 24 3.58 -7.53 -6.83
N THR A 25 2.56 -8.17 -6.26
CA THR A 25 1.33 -8.52 -6.96
C THR A 25 0.13 -8.00 -6.17
N GLU A 26 -1.04 -7.95 -6.80
CA GLU A 26 -2.27 -7.52 -6.12
C GLU A 26 -2.66 -8.46 -4.98
N ASN A 27 -2.31 -9.73 -5.08
CA ASN A 27 -2.63 -10.74 -4.06
C ASN A 27 -1.63 -10.78 -2.90
N LEU A 28 -0.59 -9.97 -2.97
CA LEU A 28 0.45 -9.96 -1.95
C LEU A 28 -0.16 -9.56 -0.59
N SER A 29 0.10 -10.38 0.44
CA SER A 29 -0.40 -10.13 1.79
C SER A 29 0.50 -9.14 2.51
N LEU A 30 -0.09 -8.10 3.10
CA LEU A 30 0.68 -7.10 3.85
C LEU A 30 1.29 -7.66 5.11
N LYS A 31 0.61 -8.62 5.76
CA LYS A 31 1.11 -9.22 7.00
C LYS A 31 2.08 -10.36 6.74
N ASP A 32 1.72 -11.25 5.82
CA ASP A 32 2.49 -12.49 5.61
C ASP A 32 3.68 -12.28 4.68
N ASP A 33 3.48 -11.56 3.59
CA ASP A 33 4.52 -11.40 2.56
C ASP A 33 5.45 -10.23 2.85
N LEU A 34 4.96 -9.17 3.47
CA LEU A 34 5.76 -8.00 3.82
C LEU A 34 6.25 -8.02 5.25
N ASP A 35 5.84 -9.01 6.05
CA ASP A 35 6.15 -9.07 7.49
C ASP A 35 5.82 -7.77 8.21
N ALA A 36 4.79 -7.06 7.75
CA ALA A 36 4.44 -5.77 8.31
C ALA A 36 3.73 -5.93 9.65
N ASP A 37 4.37 -5.50 10.73
CA ASP A 37 3.70 -5.36 12.01
C ASP A 37 2.91 -4.06 12.03
N SER A 38 2.29 -3.72 13.18
CA SER A 38 1.46 -2.52 13.27
C SER A 38 2.23 -1.22 12.98
N VAL A 39 3.50 -1.16 13.37
CA VAL A 39 4.34 0.03 13.15
C VAL A 39 4.69 0.14 11.67
N ASP A 40 5.12 -0.97 11.06
CA ASP A 40 5.49 -0.99 9.65
C ASP A 40 4.28 -0.65 8.76
N LEU A 41 3.11 -1.21 9.09
CA LEU A 41 1.90 -0.93 8.35
C LEU A 41 1.53 0.55 8.44
N MET A 42 1.63 1.13 9.63
CA MET A 42 1.34 2.54 9.83
C MET A 42 2.28 3.43 9.01
N GLU A 43 3.57 3.14 9.01
CA GLU A 43 4.55 3.88 8.22
C GLU A 43 4.25 3.77 6.72
N PHE A 44 3.87 2.58 6.26
CA PHE A 44 3.49 2.36 4.87
C PHE A 44 2.26 3.20 4.52
N VAL A 45 1.25 3.21 5.39
CA VAL A 45 0.03 4.00 5.18
C VAL A 45 0.35 5.49 5.11
N LEU A 46 1.19 5.99 6.01
CA LEU A 46 1.59 7.41 5.99
C LEU A 46 2.29 7.76 4.67
N THR A 47 3.13 6.89 4.16
CA THR A 47 3.80 7.10 2.87
C THR A 47 2.77 7.15 1.73
N ILE A 48 1.78 6.27 1.76
CA ILE A 48 0.69 6.28 0.77
C ILE A 48 -0.10 7.59 0.84
N GLU A 49 -0.44 8.04 2.04
CA GLU A 49 -1.16 9.29 2.21
C GLU A 49 -0.40 10.48 1.64
N ASP A 50 0.90 10.55 1.90
CA ASP A 50 1.75 11.62 1.37
C ASP A 50 1.88 11.56 -0.16
N GLU A 51 2.06 10.36 -0.69
CA GLU A 51 2.29 10.18 -2.13
C GLU A 51 1.05 10.55 -2.96
N PHE A 52 -0.14 10.22 -2.46
CA PHE A 52 -1.39 10.44 -3.20
C PHE A 52 -2.18 11.65 -2.70
N GLY A 53 -1.75 12.28 -1.62
CA GLY A 53 -2.47 13.42 -1.05
C GLY A 53 -3.83 13.07 -0.51
N ILE A 54 -3.95 11.90 0.12
CA ILE A 54 -5.21 11.38 0.67
C ILE A 54 -5.08 11.13 2.17
N ALA A 55 -6.23 10.92 2.83
CA ALA A 55 -6.26 10.53 4.23
C ALA A 55 -6.94 9.16 4.36
N ILE A 56 -6.33 8.26 5.09
CA ILE A 56 -6.85 6.91 5.34
C ILE A 56 -7.19 6.80 6.82
N SER A 57 -8.44 6.47 7.15
CA SER A 57 -8.90 6.36 8.53
C SER A 57 -8.36 5.08 9.18
N ASP A 58 -8.37 5.05 10.52
CA ASP A 58 -7.96 3.86 11.27
C ASP A 58 -8.81 2.65 10.92
N GLU A 59 -10.11 2.85 10.70
CA GLU A 59 -11.02 1.78 10.29
C GLU A 59 -10.62 1.21 8.93
N GLU A 60 -10.25 2.08 7.99
CA GLU A 60 -9.79 1.63 6.67
C GLU A 60 -8.47 0.88 6.78
N ILE A 61 -7.56 1.33 7.65
CA ILE A 61 -6.29 0.65 7.89
C ILE A 61 -6.51 -0.77 8.41
N ASP A 62 -7.47 -0.95 9.31
CA ASP A 62 -7.79 -2.26 9.88
C ASP A 62 -8.28 -3.25 8.81
N ASN A 63 -8.79 -2.76 7.70
CA ASN A 63 -9.29 -3.57 6.59
C ASN A 63 -8.26 -3.79 5.48
N LEU A 64 -7.04 -3.27 5.63
CA LEU A 64 -5.98 -3.46 4.65
C LEU A 64 -5.27 -4.79 4.89
N HIS A 65 -5.55 -5.78 4.05
CA HIS A 65 -4.97 -7.12 4.16
C HIS A 65 -4.04 -7.45 3.00
N SER A 66 -4.29 -6.89 1.83
CA SER A 66 -3.52 -7.16 0.61
C SER A 66 -3.25 -5.88 -0.15
N VAL A 67 -2.37 -5.97 -1.15
CA VAL A 67 -2.11 -4.85 -2.06
C VAL A 67 -3.39 -4.43 -2.78
N ALA A 68 -4.25 -5.37 -3.14
CA ALA A 68 -5.54 -5.07 -3.77
C ALA A 68 -6.40 -4.15 -2.90
N ASP A 69 -6.40 -4.38 -1.58
CA ASP A 69 -7.15 -3.53 -0.65
C ASP A 69 -6.60 -2.10 -0.62
N VAL A 70 -5.28 -1.97 -0.65
CA VAL A 70 -4.62 -0.66 -0.70
C VAL A 70 -5.02 0.09 -1.98
N LEU A 71 -4.99 -0.60 -3.11
CA LEU A 71 -5.37 0.00 -4.39
C LEU A 71 -6.83 0.46 -4.38
N ALA A 72 -7.72 -0.34 -3.80
CA ALA A 72 -9.14 0.01 -3.70
C ALA A 72 -9.36 1.28 -2.89
N VAL A 73 -8.68 1.41 -1.75
CA VAL A 73 -8.79 2.60 -0.90
C VAL A 73 -8.29 3.83 -1.65
N ILE A 74 -7.14 3.73 -2.33
CA ILE A 74 -6.59 4.85 -3.09
C ILE A 74 -7.56 5.29 -4.18
N LYS A 75 -8.09 4.35 -4.95
CA LYS A 75 -9.03 4.65 -6.05
C LYS A 75 -10.29 5.36 -5.58
N ASN A 76 -10.76 5.05 -4.37
CA ASN A 76 -11.93 5.69 -3.81
C ASN A 76 -11.68 7.14 -3.39
N LYS A 77 -10.43 7.53 -3.21
CA LYS A 77 -10.07 8.84 -2.63
C LYS A 77 -9.47 9.82 -3.62
N ILE A 78 -9.10 9.36 -4.80
CA ILE A 78 -8.53 10.24 -5.84
C ILE A 78 -9.45 10.50 -7.03
#